data_0af00f5249fe26044279bad8ec7266aa
#
_entry.id   0af00f5249fe26044279bad8ec7266aa
#
_cell.length_a   1.000
_cell.length_b   1.000
_cell.length_c   1.000
_cell.angle_alpha   90.00
_cell.angle_beta   90.00
_cell.angle_gamma   90.00
#
_symmetry.space_group_name_H-M   'P 1'
#
loop_
_entity.id
_entity.type
_entity.pdbx_description
1 polymer ?
#
loop_
_entity_poly.entity_id
_entity_poly.type
_entity_poly.pdbx_seq_one_letter_code
_entity_poly.pdbx_strand_id
1 'polypeptide(L)'
;MIPSDHFVKFYAEIFKYLEKAGNGALEEYFHTISRHQETHCLELFQTKGLAGMKEYWDKIVIEENCDEDILEYSGTVYKTCMNHCPSLSKVLDNDAGGCEIYCQHCPGWVLPIFTKCGFYCVYDMVGLDVPRCMQVVFTDLAEARKYREKALKRHPEHPELICSNFE
;
A
#
# COMPACT_ATOMS: atom_id res chain seq x y z
N MET A 1 14.23 -16.48 -15.16
CA MET A 1 14.04 -15.24 -14.39
C MET A 1 13.69 -14.12 -15.37
N ILE A 2 12.53 -13.52 -15.24
CA ILE A 2 12.13 -12.38 -16.08
C ILE A 2 12.62 -11.05 -15.46
N PRO A 3 12.76 -9.97 -16.23
CA PRO A 3 13.29 -8.71 -15.72
C PRO A 3 12.58 -8.17 -14.48
N SER A 4 11.25 -8.31 -14.39
CA SER A 4 10.48 -7.86 -13.22
C SER A 4 10.86 -8.58 -11.91
N ASP A 5 11.36 -9.81 -11.98
CA ASP A 5 11.83 -10.54 -10.79
C ASP A 5 13.09 -9.89 -10.20
N HIS A 6 13.94 -9.33 -11.06
CA HIS A 6 15.12 -8.59 -10.59
C HIS A 6 14.76 -7.33 -9.83
N PHE A 7 13.74 -6.57 -10.30
CA PHE A 7 13.30 -5.37 -9.59
C PHE A 7 12.75 -5.69 -8.21
N VAL A 8 11.94 -6.74 -8.10
CA VAL A 8 11.38 -7.17 -6.80
C VAL A 8 12.50 -7.60 -5.84
N LYS A 9 13.49 -8.38 -6.31
CA LYS A 9 14.66 -8.75 -5.52
C LYS A 9 15.47 -7.53 -5.10
N PHE A 10 15.69 -6.61 -6.03
CA PHE A 10 16.41 -5.38 -5.77
C PHE A 10 15.73 -4.54 -4.68
N TYR A 11 14.42 -4.37 -4.73
CA TYR A 11 13.67 -3.71 -3.65
C TYR A 11 13.80 -4.44 -2.32
N ALA A 12 13.64 -5.76 -2.30
CA ALA A 12 13.76 -6.53 -1.07
C ALA A 12 15.15 -6.35 -0.42
N GLU A 13 16.23 -6.39 -1.19
CA GLU A 13 17.60 -6.20 -0.67
C GLU A 13 17.87 -4.75 -0.24
N ILE A 14 17.33 -3.76 -0.96
CA ILE A 14 17.43 -2.35 -0.56
C ILE A 14 16.70 -2.13 0.77
N PHE A 15 15.48 -2.65 0.93
CA PHE A 15 14.72 -2.49 2.17
C PHE A 15 15.44 -3.09 3.37
N LYS A 16 15.94 -4.33 3.25
CA LYS A 16 16.77 -4.96 4.28
C LYS A 16 18.02 -4.16 4.62
N TYR A 17 18.69 -3.60 3.62
CA TYR A 17 19.88 -2.76 3.82
C TYR A 17 19.54 -1.46 4.57
N LEU A 18 18.47 -0.78 4.17
CA LEU A 18 18.05 0.48 4.79
C LEU A 18 17.52 0.28 6.21
N GLU A 19 16.76 -0.80 6.45
CA GLU A 19 16.33 -1.18 7.80
C GLU A 19 17.53 -1.41 8.72
N LYS A 20 18.52 -2.19 8.25
CA LYS A 20 19.76 -2.46 8.99
C LYS A 20 20.58 -1.19 9.24
N ALA A 21 20.55 -0.23 8.34
CA ALA A 21 21.21 1.05 8.52
C ALA A 21 20.60 1.85 9.68
N GLY A 22 19.30 1.68 9.96
CA GLY A 22 18.58 2.36 11.02
C GLY A 22 18.41 3.86 10.77
N ASN A 23 18.24 4.63 11.84
CA ASN A 23 18.13 6.11 11.82
C ASN A 23 17.02 6.64 10.88
N GLY A 24 15.95 5.87 10.63
CA GLY A 24 14.85 6.29 9.75
C GLY A 24 15.17 6.24 8.26
N ALA A 25 16.25 5.55 7.86
CA ALA A 25 16.67 5.50 6.45
C ALA A 25 15.62 4.86 5.53
N LEU A 26 14.90 3.85 6.00
CA LEU A 26 13.84 3.19 5.25
C LEU A 26 12.65 4.12 5.05
N GLU A 27 12.21 4.80 6.10
CA GLU A 27 11.10 5.76 6.07
C GLU A 27 11.44 6.94 5.14
N GLU A 28 12.65 7.47 5.22
CA GLU A 28 13.10 8.55 4.32
C GLU A 28 13.11 8.10 2.86
N TYR A 29 13.50 6.85 2.60
CA TYR A 29 13.44 6.26 1.28
C TYR A 29 11.98 6.17 0.79
N PHE A 30 11.07 5.65 1.60
CA PHE A 30 9.63 5.56 1.25
C PHE A 30 9.04 6.95 1.00
N HIS A 31 9.35 7.95 1.83
CA HIS A 31 8.91 9.32 1.60
C HIS A 31 9.47 9.92 0.30
N THR A 32 10.70 9.54 -0.08
CA THR A 32 11.29 9.99 -1.34
C THR A 32 10.53 9.39 -2.54
N ILE A 33 10.23 8.11 -2.51
CA ILE A 33 9.41 7.46 -3.54
C ILE A 33 8.01 8.08 -3.58
N SER A 34 7.39 8.34 -2.42
CA SER A 34 6.09 9.02 -2.34
C SER A 34 6.11 10.38 -3.06
N ARG A 35 7.14 11.20 -2.83
CA ARG A 35 7.31 12.50 -3.52
C ARG A 35 7.41 12.36 -5.04
N HIS A 36 8.07 11.32 -5.53
CA HIS A 36 8.12 11.04 -6.97
C HIS A 36 6.75 10.64 -7.52
N GLN A 37 6.01 9.81 -6.80
CA GLN A 37 4.68 9.36 -7.19
C GLN A 37 3.65 10.51 -7.23
N GLU A 38 3.81 11.53 -6.39
CA GLU A 38 2.95 12.74 -6.39
C GLU A 38 2.84 13.39 -7.78
N THR A 39 3.92 13.38 -8.55
CA THR A 39 3.93 13.96 -9.91
C THR A 39 2.95 13.29 -10.87
N HIS A 40 2.51 12.08 -10.57
CA HIS A 40 1.62 11.29 -11.41
C HIS A 40 0.16 11.30 -10.95
N CYS A 41 -0.10 11.52 -9.66
CA CYS A 41 -1.44 11.30 -9.13
C CYS A 41 -1.98 12.41 -8.20
N LEU A 42 -1.13 13.26 -7.61
CA LEU A 42 -1.56 14.22 -6.59
C LEU A 42 -2.64 15.19 -7.11
N GLU A 43 -2.43 15.84 -8.26
CA GLU A 43 -3.40 16.75 -8.86
C GLU A 43 -4.72 16.06 -9.18
N LEU A 44 -4.66 14.84 -9.69
CA LEU A 44 -5.82 14.02 -10.02
C LEU A 44 -6.66 13.72 -8.76
N PHE A 45 -5.99 13.33 -7.66
CA PHE A 45 -6.65 13.04 -6.39
C PHE A 45 -7.24 14.28 -5.74
N GLN A 46 -6.53 15.41 -5.78
CA GLN A 46 -7.01 16.70 -5.24
C GLN A 46 -8.21 17.25 -6.02
N THR A 47 -8.23 17.09 -7.34
CA THR A 47 -9.29 17.67 -8.19
C THR A 47 -10.51 16.78 -8.32
N LYS A 48 -10.33 15.45 -8.38
CA LYS A 48 -11.41 14.49 -8.61
C LYS A 48 -11.73 13.60 -7.40
N GLY A 49 -10.96 13.70 -6.31
CA GLY A 49 -11.20 12.90 -5.11
C GLY A 49 -11.09 11.40 -5.35
N LEU A 50 -12.01 10.63 -4.76
CA LEU A 50 -12.05 9.17 -4.91
C LEU A 50 -12.25 8.71 -6.37
N ALA A 51 -12.91 9.53 -7.20
CA ALA A 51 -13.03 9.24 -8.63
C ALA A 51 -11.67 9.31 -9.34
N GLY A 52 -10.84 10.28 -8.99
CA GLY A 52 -9.47 10.38 -9.48
C GLY A 52 -8.59 9.22 -9.02
N MET A 53 -8.77 8.75 -7.77
CA MET A 53 -8.08 7.56 -7.28
C MET A 53 -8.44 6.33 -8.09
N LYS A 54 -9.74 6.11 -8.32
CA LYS A 54 -10.20 4.99 -9.14
C LYS A 54 -9.62 5.07 -10.55
N GLU A 55 -9.67 6.24 -11.20
CA GLU A 55 -9.10 6.46 -12.54
C GLU A 55 -7.61 6.12 -12.60
N TYR A 56 -6.86 6.46 -11.56
CA TYR A 56 -5.43 6.16 -11.46
C TYR A 56 -5.17 4.66 -11.25
N TRP A 57 -5.85 4.05 -10.26
CA TRP A 57 -5.63 2.64 -9.95
C TRP A 57 -6.12 1.70 -11.05
N ASP A 58 -7.22 2.01 -11.74
CA ASP A 58 -7.70 1.20 -12.88
C ASP A 58 -6.60 1.03 -13.96
N LYS A 59 -5.75 2.04 -14.16
CA LYS A 59 -4.59 1.94 -15.08
C LYS A 59 -3.50 1.04 -14.51
N ILE A 60 -3.13 1.25 -13.25
CA ILE A 60 -2.09 0.45 -12.57
C ILE A 60 -2.46 -1.03 -12.53
N VAL A 61 -3.72 -1.36 -12.22
CA VAL A 61 -4.23 -2.74 -12.20
C VAL A 61 -3.98 -3.43 -13.55
N ILE A 62 -4.22 -2.73 -14.65
CA ILE A 62 -4.01 -3.26 -16.01
C ILE A 62 -2.51 -3.37 -16.32
N GLU A 63 -1.73 -2.32 -16.06
CA GLU A 63 -0.30 -2.25 -16.39
C GLU A 63 0.53 -3.28 -15.61
N GLU A 64 0.20 -3.46 -14.32
CA GLU A 64 0.90 -4.38 -13.43
C GLU A 64 0.28 -5.79 -13.41
N ASN A 65 -0.79 -6.02 -14.19
CA ASN A 65 -1.53 -7.28 -14.23
C ASN A 65 -1.94 -7.75 -12.83
N CYS A 66 -2.52 -6.83 -12.05
CA CYS A 66 -2.99 -7.10 -10.71
C CYS A 66 -4.32 -7.85 -10.74
N ASP A 67 -4.48 -8.80 -9.81
CA ASP A 67 -5.75 -9.43 -9.48
C ASP A 67 -6.40 -8.66 -8.32
N GLU A 68 -7.12 -7.58 -8.66
CA GLU A 68 -7.74 -6.67 -7.70
C GLU A 68 -9.23 -6.50 -7.96
N ASP A 69 -10.04 -6.58 -6.89
CA ASP A 69 -11.46 -6.30 -6.89
C ASP A 69 -11.78 -4.97 -6.22
N ILE A 70 -12.71 -4.20 -6.79
CA ILE A 70 -13.35 -3.08 -6.11
C ILE A 70 -14.52 -3.63 -5.28
N LEU A 71 -14.36 -3.65 -3.95
CA LEU A 71 -15.38 -4.17 -3.03
C LEU A 71 -16.45 -3.15 -2.68
N GLU A 72 -16.08 -1.85 -2.67
CA GLU A 72 -16.99 -0.75 -2.41
C GLU A 72 -16.48 0.51 -3.10
N TYR A 73 -17.38 1.23 -3.76
CA TYR A 73 -17.08 2.51 -4.37
C TYR A 73 -18.28 3.45 -4.24
N SER A 74 -18.08 4.55 -3.54
CA SER A 74 -19.10 5.58 -3.33
C SER A 74 -18.45 6.97 -3.30
N GLY A 75 -19.24 8.02 -3.05
CA GLY A 75 -18.70 9.38 -2.83
C GLY A 75 -17.87 9.53 -1.56
N THR A 76 -17.91 8.55 -0.63
CA THR A 76 -17.26 8.64 0.68
C THR A 76 -16.28 7.50 0.97
N VAL A 77 -16.34 6.41 0.24
CA VAL A 77 -15.48 5.22 0.45
C VAL A 77 -15.02 4.68 -0.90
N TYR A 78 -13.74 4.33 -0.97
CA TYR A 78 -13.14 3.52 -2.03
C TYR A 78 -12.38 2.37 -1.38
N LYS A 79 -12.86 1.15 -1.59
CA LYS A 79 -12.32 -0.06 -0.98
C LYS A 79 -11.96 -1.07 -2.05
N THR A 80 -10.71 -1.47 -2.06
CA THR A 80 -10.18 -2.49 -2.97
C THR A 80 -9.61 -3.68 -2.20
N CYS A 81 -9.56 -4.83 -2.85
CA CYS A 81 -8.90 -6.02 -2.38
C CYS A 81 -7.96 -6.54 -3.45
N MET A 82 -6.68 -6.48 -3.18
CA MET A 82 -5.67 -7.21 -3.94
C MET A 82 -5.79 -8.68 -3.60
N ASN A 83 -6.34 -9.50 -4.50
CA ASN A 83 -6.54 -10.94 -4.30
C ASN A 83 -5.25 -11.72 -4.46
N HIS A 84 -4.41 -11.28 -5.40
CA HIS A 84 -3.09 -11.85 -5.64
C HIS A 84 -2.10 -10.74 -5.99
N CYS A 85 -1.25 -10.37 -5.02
CA CYS A 85 -0.23 -9.36 -5.22
C CYS A 85 0.91 -9.90 -6.08
N PRO A 86 1.11 -9.39 -7.32
CA PRO A 86 2.15 -9.89 -8.20
C PRO A 86 3.56 -9.64 -7.64
N SER A 87 3.72 -8.57 -6.89
CA SER A 87 5.00 -8.17 -6.32
C SER A 87 5.41 -9.07 -5.15
N LEU A 88 4.54 -9.24 -4.13
CA LEU A 88 4.84 -10.11 -2.99
C LEU A 88 4.97 -11.57 -3.42
N SER A 89 4.13 -12.04 -4.36
CA SER A 89 4.26 -13.41 -4.89
C SER A 89 5.65 -13.68 -5.46
N LYS A 90 6.24 -12.70 -6.14
CA LYS A 90 7.61 -12.82 -6.68
C LYS A 90 8.68 -12.82 -5.59
N VAL A 91 8.47 -12.14 -4.48
CA VAL A 91 9.36 -12.21 -3.30
C VAL A 91 9.33 -13.60 -2.71
N LEU A 92 8.14 -14.20 -2.58
CA LEU A 92 7.94 -15.52 -1.96
C LEU A 92 8.40 -16.66 -2.86
N ASP A 93 8.16 -16.57 -4.18
CA ASP A 93 8.52 -17.60 -5.17
C ASP A 93 10.01 -17.63 -5.54
N ASN A 94 10.75 -16.62 -5.13
CA ASN A 94 12.16 -16.51 -5.46
C ASN A 94 13.04 -17.00 -4.30
N ASP A 95 14.15 -17.68 -4.63
CA ASP A 95 15.20 -18.06 -3.68
C ASP A 95 15.94 -16.87 -3.04
N ALA A 96 15.37 -15.66 -3.13
CA ALA A 96 16.00 -14.43 -2.64
C ALA A 96 15.93 -14.28 -1.11
N GLY A 97 15.27 -15.20 -0.41
CA GLY A 97 14.94 -15.07 1.00
C GLY A 97 13.83 -14.01 1.25
N GLY A 98 12.99 -14.24 2.23
CA GLY A 98 11.91 -13.33 2.60
C GLY A 98 12.41 -11.94 2.99
N CYS A 99 11.52 -10.96 2.89
CA CYS A 99 11.71 -9.62 3.40
C CYS A 99 10.46 -9.26 4.22
N GLU A 100 10.55 -9.35 5.55
CA GLU A 100 9.42 -9.14 6.46
C GLU A 100 8.80 -7.75 6.34
N ILE A 101 9.63 -6.77 5.98
CA ILE A 101 9.20 -5.37 5.80
C ILE A 101 8.73 -5.06 4.37
N TYR A 102 8.72 -6.05 3.46
CA TYR A 102 8.43 -5.80 2.05
C TYR A 102 7.10 -5.09 1.84
N CYS A 103 6.04 -5.54 2.49
CA CYS A 103 4.70 -4.97 2.33
C CYS A 103 4.54 -3.56 2.90
N GLN A 104 5.50 -3.08 3.71
CA GLN A 104 5.46 -1.71 4.23
C GLN A 104 5.68 -0.63 3.15
N HIS A 105 6.20 -1.01 1.98
CA HIS A 105 6.42 -0.04 0.90
C HIS A 105 5.11 0.54 0.35
N CYS A 106 4.05 -0.25 0.17
CA CYS A 106 2.78 0.26 -0.34
C CYS A 106 2.19 1.36 0.57
N PRO A 107 1.95 1.13 1.87
CA PRO A 107 1.53 2.20 2.76
C PRO A 107 2.58 3.32 2.86
N GLY A 108 3.87 3.00 2.91
CA GLY A 108 4.94 3.99 2.97
C GLY A 108 4.97 4.97 1.79
N TRP A 109 4.58 4.50 0.60
CA TRP A 109 4.53 5.34 -0.61
C TRP A 109 3.23 6.12 -0.76
N VAL A 110 2.10 5.54 -0.36
CA VAL A 110 0.78 6.04 -0.72
C VAL A 110 0.13 6.85 0.40
N LEU A 111 0.32 6.48 1.67
CA LEU A 111 -0.29 7.18 2.79
C LEU A 111 0.09 8.67 2.89
N PRO A 112 1.36 9.09 2.61
CA PRO A 112 1.70 10.51 2.59
C PRO A 112 0.91 11.30 1.54
N ILE A 113 0.63 10.71 0.37
CA ILE A 113 -0.15 11.34 -0.71
C ILE A 113 -1.60 11.53 -0.27
N PHE A 114 -2.21 10.50 0.33
CA PHE A 114 -3.59 10.59 0.84
C PHE A 114 -3.72 11.63 1.94
N THR A 115 -2.72 11.76 2.81
CA THR A 115 -2.67 12.81 3.83
C THR A 115 -2.71 14.21 3.20
N LYS A 116 -1.93 14.44 2.14
CA LYS A 116 -1.93 15.70 1.40
C LYS A 116 -3.25 16.00 0.69
N CYS A 117 -4.02 14.98 0.36
CA CYS A 117 -5.35 15.12 -0.26
C CYS A 117 -6.49 15.21 0.76
N GLY A 118 -6.21 15.09 2.06
CA GLY A 118 -7.24 15.09 3.11
C GLY A 118 -8.06 13.81 3.19
N PHE A 119 -7.52 12.68 2.70
CA PHE A 119 -8.16 11.37 2.78
C PHE A 119 -7.58 10.53 3.91
N TYR A 120 -8.39 9.63 4.43
CA TYR A 120 -8.07 8.71 5.51
C TYR A 120 -8.00 7.29 4.97
N CYS A 121 -6.84 6.68 5.01
CA CYS A 121 -6.62 5.35 4.44
C CYS A 121 -6.25 4.34 5.52
N VAL A 122 -6.78 3.14 5.37
CA VAL A 122 -6.38 1.95 6.12
C VAL A 122 -5.92 0.89 5.12
N TYR A 123 -4.68 0.45 5.26
CA TYR A 123 -4.20 -0.81 4.70
C TYR A 123 -4.44 -1.91 5.71
N ASP A 124 -5.02 -3.01 5.27
CA ASP A 124 -5.30 -4.21 6.05
C ASP A 124 -4.62 -5.38 5.33
N MET A 125 -3.41 -5.69 5.75
CA MET A 125 -2.63 -6.79 5.23
C MET A 125 -3.08 -8.09 5.89
N VAL A 126 -3.27 -9.13 5.11
CA VAL A 126 -3.70 -10.44 5.64
C VAL A 126 -2.55 -11.13 6.37
N GLY A 127 -1.33 -10.95 5.87
CA GLY A 127 -0.11 -11.46 6.44
C GLY A 127 1.08 -11.01 5.59
N LEU A 128 2.29 -11.05 6.15
CA LEU A 128 3.50 -10.64 5.44
C LEU A 128 4.00 -11.70 4.44
N ASP A 129 3.47 -12.89 4.52
CA ASP A 129 3.72 -14.05 3.65
C ASP A 129 2.51 -14.44 2.79
N VAL A 130 1.43 -13.65 2.86
CA VAL A 130 0.21 -13.86 2.08
C VAL A 130 0.09 -12.73 1.06
N PRO A 131 0.15 -12.99 -0.25
CA PRO A 131 0.13 -11.96 -1.29
C PRO A 131 -1.28 -11.38 -1.49
N ARG A 132 -1.88 -10.90 -0.41
CA ARG A 132 -3.23 -10.35 -0.36
C ARG A 132 -3.31 -9.21 0.65
N CYS A 133 -4.00 -8.13 0.27
CA CYS A 133 -4.27 -7.01 1.17
C CYS A 133 -5.53 -6.26 0.75
N MET A 134 -6.02 -5.41 1.65
CA MET A 134 -7.09 -4.45 1.35
C MET A 134 -6.58 -3.03 1.54
N GLN A 135 -6.98 -2.15 0.63
CA GLN A 135 -6.84 -0.72 0.77
C GLN A 135 -8.21 -0.10 0.90
N VAL A 136 -8.43 0.69 1.94
CA VAL A 136 -9.71 1.34 2.17
C VAL A 136 -9.49 2.82 2.43
N VAL A 137 -10.03 3.66 1.55
CA VAL A 137 -9.90 5.11 1.60
C VAL A 137 -11.24 5.73 1.93
N PHE A 138 -11.25 6.65 2.89
CA PHE A 138 -12.43 7.35 3.38
C PHE A 138 -12.25 8.86 3.24
N THR A 139 -13.37 9.56 3.06
CA THR A 139 -13.44 11.02 3.17
C THR A 139 -13.76 11.48 4.61
N ASP A 140 -14.24 10.56 5.45
CA ASP A 140 -14.64 10.82 6.84
C ASP A 140 -13.73 10.09 7.84
N LEU A 141 -13.15 10.83 8.79
CA LEU A 141 -12.23 10.29 9.79
C LEU A 141 -12.92 9.33 10.77
N ALA A 142 -14.19 9.61 11.14
CA ALA A 142 -14.87 8.76 12.12
C ALA A 142 -15.16 7.36 11.54
N GLU A 143 -15.57 7.30 10.28
CA GLU A 143 -15.75 6.01 9.57
C GLU A 143 -14.40 5.29 9.37
N ALA A 144 -13.34 6.02 9.03
CA ALA A 144 -11.99 5.45 8.92
C ALA A 144 -11.51 4.84 10.25
N ARG A 145 -11.67 5.55 11.37
CA ARG A 145 -11.34 5.04 12.71
C ARG A 145 -12.12 3.80 13.07
N LYS A 146 -13.43 3.80 12.83
CA LYS A 146 -14.29 2.64 13.07
C LYS A 146 -13.88 1.42 12.24
N TYR A 147 -13.46 1.64 11.00
CA TYR A 147 -12.92 0.56 10.17
C TYR A 147 -11.59 0.05 10.72
N ARG A 148 -10.66 0.95 11.06
CA ARG A 148 -9.34 0.61 11.63
C ARG A 148 -9.48 -0.21 12.92
N GLU A 149 -10.37 0.19 13.83
CA GLU A 149 -10.64 -0.58 15.06
C GLU A 149 -11.11 -2.01 14.77
N LYS A 150 -11.99 -2.18 13.78
CA LYS A 150 -12.45 -3.52 13.36
C LYS A 150 -11.32 -4.33 12.72
N ALA A 151 -10.45 -3.68 11.94
CA ALA A 151 -9.29 -4.31 11.33
C ALA A 151 -8.31 -4.81 12.41
N LEU A 152 -7.96 -3.96 13.38
CA LEU A 152 -7.10 -4.33 14.51
C LEU A 152 -7.65 -5.52 15.33
N LYS A 153 -8.97 -5.60 15.51
CA LYS A 153 -9.61 -6.75 16.18
C LYS A 153 -9.50 -8.07 15.41
N ARG A 154 -9.28 -8.02 14.10
CA ARG A 154 -9.01 -9.24 13.29
C ARG A 154 -7.58 -9.74 13.45
N HIS A 155 -6.65 -8.85 13.80
CA HIS A 155 -5.23 -9.13 13.95
C HIS A 155 -4.71 -8.74 15.35
N PRO A 156 -5.24 -9.34 16.44
CA PRO A 156 -4.90 -8.90 17.81
C PRO A 156 -3.43 -9.16 18.16
N GLU A 157 -2.81 -10.17 17.56
CA GLU A 157 -1.40 -10.53 17.78
C GLU A 157 -0.45 -9.82 16.81
N HIS A 158 -0.99 -9.22 15.74
CA HIS A 158 -0.23 -8.61 14.63
C HIS A 158 -0.79 -7.25 14.23
N PRO A 159 -0.79 -6.25 15.13
CA PRO A 159 -1.31 -4.92 14.82
C PRO A 159 -0.51 -4.21 13.72
N GLU A 160 0.74 -4.61 13.48
CA GLU A 160 1.59 -4.11 12.40
C GLU A 160 1.06 -4.39 10.99
N LEU A 161 0.12 -5.34 10.85
CA LEU A 161 -0.56 -5.61 9.59
C LEU A 161 -1.57 -4.52 9.20
N ILE A 162 -1.88 -3.60 10.13
CA ILE A 162 -2.83 -2.52 9.91
C ILE A 162 -2.09 -1.17 9.89
N CYS A 163 -1.93 -0.61 8.70
CA CYS A 163 -1.30 0.69 8.51
C CYS A 163 -2.35 1.77 8.20
N SER A 164 -2.17 2.97 8.75
CA SER A 164 -3.06 4.11 8.47
C SER A 164 -2.29 5.43 8.52
N ASN A 165 -2.81 6.46 7.85
CA ASN A 165 -2.26 7.82 7.89
C ASN A 165 -2.89 8.70 8.99
N PHE A 166 -3.55 8.09 9.95
CA PHE A 166 -4.18 8.75 11.11
C PHE A 166 -4.11 7.84 12.34
N GLU A 167 -4.34 8.41 13.51
CA GLU A 167 -4.41 7.72 14.81
C GLU A 167 -5.84 7.28 15.19
#